data_77eeedb6759129db6ab936fee01bcdd7
#
_entry.id   77eeedb6759129db6ab936fee01bcdd7
#
_cell.length_a   1.000
_cell.length_b   1.000
_cell.length_c   1.000
_cell.angle_alpha   90.00
_cell.angle_beta   90.00
_cell.angle_gamma   90.00
#
_symmetry.space_group_name_H-M   'P 1'
#
loop_
_entity.id
_entity.type
_entity.pdbx_description
1 polymer ?
#
loop_
_entity_poly.entity_id
_entity_poly.type
_entity_poly.pdbx_seq_one_letter_code
_entity_poly.pdbx_strand_id
1 'polypeptide(L)'
;PSCELNVLEETGDFFGFPYHHADNVVDPKFGDHNHGFEVKKPILNLGAHVAPTGMEFYSGTQFPSDYRNNAFIALHGSWNSSNKVGYKVIRVILNEDGEFQGSYDFLTGFLDGQKVLGRPAVPFMLSDGSLLVSDDHSNLIYKISSES
;
A
#
# COMPACT_ATOMS: atom_id res chain seq x y z
N PRO A 1 -0.28 -13.15 8.31
CA PRO A 1 0.52 -12.91 7.10
C PRO A 1 0.67 -11.41 6.83
N SER A 2 1.67 -11.04 6.03
CA SER A 2 1.84 -9.66 5.56
C SER A 2 0.72 -9.28 4.58
N CYS A 3 0.34 -8.00 4.54
CA CYS A 3 -0.33 -7.42 3.39
C CYS A 3 0.70 -7.24 2.25
N GLU A 4 0.25 -7.25 1.01
CA GLU A 4 1.12 -7.34 -0.17
C GLU A 4 0.78 -6.29 -1.21
N LEU A 5 1.79 -5.88 -1.97
CA LEU A 5 1.65 -5.23 -3.26
C LEU A 5 2.07 -6.21 -4.34
N ASN A 6 1.15 -6.56 -5.21
CA ASN A 6 1.35 -7.49 -6.32
C ASN A 6 1.25 -6.78 -7.66
N VAL A 7 1.91 -7.33 -8.69
CA VAL A 7 1.75 -6.94 -10.09
C VAL A 7 1.03 -8.06 -10.82
N LEU A 8 -0.06 -7.73 -11.50
CA LEU A 8 -0.74 -8.62 -12.42
C LEU A 8 -0.08 -8.45 -13.80
N GLU A 9 0.68 -9.44 -14.24
CA GLU A 9 1.37 -9.45 -15.54
C GLU A 9 0.51 -10.10 -16.61
N GLU A 10 -0.15 -11.22 -16.24
CA GLU A 10 -0.96 -12.00 -17.17
C GLU A 10 -2.31 -12.41 -16.54
N THR A 11 -3.30 -12.61 -17.40
CA THR A 11 -4.59 -13.14 -16.94
C THR A 11 -4.41 -14.56 -16.40
N GLY A 12 -4.79 -14.76 -15.13
CA GLY A 12 -4.65 -16.05 -14.45
C GLY A 12 -3.45 -16.15 -13.54
N ASP A 13 -2.66 -15.10 -13.38
CA ASP A 13 -1.61 -15.02 -12.37
C ASP A 13 -2.15 -15.38 -10.99
N PHE A 14 -1.44 -16.28 -10.30
CA PHE A 14 -1.84 -16.84 -9.02
C PHE A 14 -0.92 -16.34 -7.89
N PHE A 15 -1.50 -15.66 -6.91
CA PHE A 15 -0.78 -15.03 -5.80
C PHE A 15 -0.81 -15.85 -4.49
N GLY A 16 -1.16 -17.13 -4.57
CA GLY A 16 -0.93 -18.11 -3.52
C GLY A 16 -2.14 -18.53 -2.69
N PHE A 17 -3.08 -17.64 -2.38
CA PHE A 17 -4.22 -17.98 -1.52
C PHE A 17 -5.11 -19.08 -2.16
N PRO A 18 -5.53 -20.12 -1.40
CA PRO A 18 -5.37 -20.33 0.05
C PRO A 18 -4.13 -21.12 0.46
N TYR A 19 -3.26 -21.49 -0.45
CA TYR A 19 -2.16 -22.45 -0.20
C TYR A 19 -0.90 -21.76 0.36
N HIS A 20 -0.67 -20.53 -0.09
CA HIS A 20 0.48 -19.74 0.30
C HIS A 20 0.03 -18.32 0.67
N HIS A 21 0.79 -17.66 1.55
CA HIS A 21 0.56 -16.31 2.02
C HIS A 21 1.85 -15.50 1.93
N ALA A 22 1.75 -14.20 1.74
CA ALA A 22 2.87 -13.28 1.70
C ALA A 22 4.00 -13.78 0.78
N ASP A 23 5.25 -13.65 1.19
CA ASP A 23 6.41 -14.13 0.44
C ASP A 23 6.52 -15.67 0.50
N ASN A 24 5.52 -16.33 -0.07
CA ASN A 24 5.45 -17.80 -0.23
C ASN A 24 5.45 -18.59 1.10
N VAL A 25 4.84 -18.02 2.15
CA VAL A 25 4.63 -18.74 3.41
C VAL A 25 3.55 -19.80 3.22
N VAL A 26 3.92 -21.06 3.39
CA VAL A 26 3.01 -22.22 3.23
C VAL A 26 1.90 -22.17 4.27
N ASP A 27 0.64 -22.28 3.83
CA ASP A 27 -0.49 -22.38 4.75
C ASP A 27 -0.46 -23.71 5.53
N PRO A 28 -0.59 -23.71 6.86
CA PRO A 28 -0.47 -24.94 7.66
C PRO A 28 -1.60 -25.95 7.43
N LYS A 29 -2.71 -25.54 6.81
CA LYS A 29 -3.88 -26.41 6.57
C LYS A 29 -4.02 -26.80 5.11
N PHE A 30 -3.69 -25.89 4.19
CA PHE A 30 -3.93 -26.08 2.76
C PHE A 30 -2.65 -26.19 1.93
N GLY A 31 -1.49 -25.85 2.50
CA GLY A 31 -0.23 -25.74 1.76
C GLY A 31 0.30 -27.05 1.17
N ASP A 32 -0.10 -28.20 1.72
CA ASP A 32 0.31 -29.52 1.20
C ASP A 32 -0.48 -29.95 -0.07
N HIS A 33 -1.48 -29.15 -0.49
CA HIS A 33 -2.24 -29.46 -1.69
C HIS A 33 -1.42 -29.14 -2.94
N ASN A 34 -1.31 -30.13 -3.83
CA ASN A 34 -0.75 -29.87 -5.15
C ASN A 34 -1.80 -29.16 -6.01
N HIS A 35 -1.70 -27.84 -6.09
CA HIS A 35 -2.62 -26.99 -6.84
C HIS A 35 -2.21 -26.81 -8.32
N GLY A 36 -0.98 -27.17 -8.70
CA GLY A 36 -0.49 -27.09 -10.09
C GLY A 36 -0.26 -25.65 -10.62
N PHE A 37 -0.39 -24.63 -9.78
CA PHE A 37 -0.16 -23.22 -10.14
C PHE A 37 1.22 -22.76 -9.68
N GLU A 38 1.88 -21.96 -10.53
CA GLU A 38 3.05 -21.19 -10.11
C GLU A 38 2.58 -20.00 -9.25
N VAL A 39 3.17 -19.87 -8.07
CA VAL A 39 2.83 -18.76 -7.15
C VAL A 39 3.70 -17.55 -7.50
N LYS A 40 3.06 -16.46 -7.92
CA LYS A 40 3.72 -15.17 -8.12
C LYS A 40 4.04 -14.52 -6.77
N LYS A 41 5.25 -14.01 -6.65
CA LYS A 41 5.67 -13.30 -5.43
C LYS A 41 5.22 -11.84 -5.43
N PRO A 42 4.92 -11.27 -4.25
CA PRO A 42 4.68 -9.85 -4.15
C PRO A 42 5.96 -9.05 -4.49
N ILE A 43 5.77 -7.87 -5.08
CA ILE A 43 6.88 -6.93 -5.31
C ILE A 43 7.25 -6.19 -4.03
N LEU A 44 6.33 -6.11 -3.07
CA LEU A 44 6.56 -5.49 -1.75
C LEU A 44 5.66 -6.14 -0.70
N ASN A 45 6.28 -6.57 0.41
CA ASN A 45 5.57 -6.89 1.63
C ASN A 45 5.32 -5.62 2.44
N LEU A 46 4.06 -5.26 2.64
CA LEU A 46 3.64 -4.03 3.33
C LEU A 46 3.64 -4.17 4.86
N GLY A 47 3.78 -5.40 5.36
CA GLY A 47 3.64 -5.72 6.77
C GLY A 47 2.25 -6.26 7.13
N ALA A 48 2.19 -6.99 8.26
CA ALA A 48 0.94 -7.57 8.73
C ALA A 48 0.01 -6.51 9.32
N HIS A 49 -1.29 -6.65 9.06
CA HIS A 49 -2.36 -5.82 9.65
C HIS A 49 -2.34 -4.33 9.25
N VAL A 50 -1.58 -3.91 8.25
CA VAL A 50 -1.51 -2.50 7.85
C VAL A 50 -2.75 -2.02 7.07
N ALA A 51 -3.55 -2.94 6.54
CA ALA A 51 -4.79 -2.68 5.80
C ALA A 51 -4.62 -1.66 4.66
N PRO A 52 -3.98 -2.01 3.54
CA PRO A 52 -3.91 -1.14 2.38
C PRO A 52 -5.31 -1.02 1.76
N THR A 53 -5.88 0.18 1.74
CA THR A 53 -7.27 0.43 1.32
C THR A 53 -7.39 1.24 0.04
N GLY A 54 -6.34 1.97 -0.34
CA GLY A 54 -6.34 2.76 -1.56
C GLY A 54 -4.94 2.94 -2.12
N MET A 55 -4.85 3.05 -3.44
CA MET A 55 -3.61 3.30 -4.17
C MET A 55 -3.86 4.28 -5.31
N GLU A 56 -2.92 5.17 -5.56
CA GLU A 56 -2.92 6.12 -6.66
C GLU A 56 -1.53 6.21 -7.28
N PHE A 57 -1.43 6.12 -8.61
CA PHE A 57 -0.20 6.41 -9.34
C PHE A 57 -0.09 7.91 -9.61
N TYR A 58 1.05 8.49 -9.29
CA TYR A 58 1.28 9.91 -9.49
C TYR A 58 1.75 10.21 -10.91
N SER A 59 0.92 10.91 -11.68
CA SER A 59 1.24 11.42 -13.03
C SER A 59 1.29 12.95 -13.09
N GLY A 60 1.13 13.64 -11.94
CA GLY A 60 1.16 15.09 -11.85
C GLY A 60 2.55 15.69 -12.02
N THR A 61 2.59 17.02 -12.03
CA THR A 61 3.83 17.81 -12.18
C THR A 61 4.05 18.77 -11.02
N GLN A 62 3.18 18.76 -10.01
CA GLN A 62 3.31 19.66 -8.87
C GLN A 62 4.38 19.22 -7.89
N PHE A 63 4.48 17.90 -7.64
CA PHE A 63 5.57 17.34 -6.82
C PHE A 63 6.87 17.23 -7.62
N PRO A 64 8.03 17.10 -6.96
CA PRO A 64 9.31 16.89 -7.64
C PRO A 64 9.26 15.77 -8.68
N SER A 65 10.08 15.88 -9.72
CA SER A 65 10.03 14.97 -10.89
C SER A 65 10.27 13.49 -10.55
N ASP A 66 10.98 13.21 -9.46
CA ASP A 66 11.23 11.86 -8.95
C ASP A 66 10.00 11.19 -8.29
N TYR A 67 8.88 11.95 -8.15
CA TYR A 67 7.58 11.42 -7.72
C TYR A 67 6.77 10.82 -8.89
N ARG A 68 7.12 11.16 -10.13
CA ARG A 68 6.36 10.70 -11.29
C ARG A 68 6.43 9.17 -11.41
N ASN A 69 5.29 8.57 -11.74
CA ASN A 69 5.08 7.12 -11.83
C ASN A 69 5.25 6.34 -10.51
N ASN A 70 5.40 7.04 -9.39
CA ASN A 70 5.38 6.37 -8.09
C ASN A 70 3.94 6.10 -7.66
N ALA A 71 3.75 5.06 -6.83
CA ALA A 71 2.46 4.76 -6.23
C ALA A 71 2.39 5.32 -4.81
N PHE A 72 1.26 5.97 -4.49
CA PHE A 72 0.88 6.30 -3.12
C PHE A 72 -0.10 5.27 -2.60
N ILE A 73 0.20 4.65 -1.46
CA ILE A 73 -0.64 3.61 -0.86
C ILE A 73 -1.05 4.05 0.54
N ALA A 74 -2.36 4.12 0.78
CA ALA A 74 -2.90 4.39 2.10
C ALA A 74 -2.91 3.10 2.92
N LEU A 75 -2.18 3.08 4.02
CA LEU A 75 -2.19 2.04 5.03
C LEU A 75 -3.14 2.47 6.14
N HIS A 76 -4.39 2.05 6.05
CA HIS A 76 -5.50 2.45 6.94
C HIS A 76 -5.25 2.09 8.41
N GLY A 77 -4.46 1.05 8.64
CA GLY A 77 -3.99 0.67 9.96
C GLY A 77 -4.77 -0.46 10.60
N SER A 78 -4.10 -1.10 11.55
CA SER A 78 -4.62 -2.27 12.26
C SER A 78 -5.83 -1.94 13.13
N TRP A 79 -6.76 -2.90 13.25
CA TRP A 79 -7.88 -2.81 14.19
C TRP A 79 -7.76 -3.84 15.32
N ASN A 80 -7.09 -4.97 15.09
CA ASN A 80 -6.99 -6.11 16.02
C ASN A 80 -5.54 -6.45 16.41
N SER A 81 -4.60 -5.53 16.25
CA SER A 81 -3.22 -5.71 16.70
C SER A 81 -3.01 -5.04 18.05
N SER A 82 -2.31 -5.71 18.97
CA SER A 82 -1.93 -5.15 20.28
C SER A 82 -1.00 -3.93 20.12
N ASN A 83 -0.14 -3.95 19.12
CA ASN A 83 0.61 -2.77 18.70
C ASN A 83 0.03 -2.26 17.38
N LYS A 84 -0.37 -1.00 17.34
CA LYS A 84 -0.92 -0.39 16.13
C LYS A 84 0.15 -0.25 15.07
N VAL A 85 -0.20 -0.64 13.83
CA VAL A 85 0.68 -0.60 12.65
C VAL A 85 -0.09 -0.05 11.45
N GLY A 86 0.61 0.51 10.48
CA GLY A 86 0.01 1.25 9.36
C GLY A 86 -0.24 2.71 9.75
N TYR A 87 -1.44 3.23 9.55
CA TYR A 87 -1.86 4.60 9.86
C TYR A 87 -0.98 5.65 9.18
N LYS A 88 -0.74 5.50 7.89
CA LYS A 88 0.09 6.39 7.09
C LYS A 88 -0.17 6.19 5.60
N VAL A 89 0.29 7.13 4.79
CA VAL A 89 0.43 6.92 3.35
C VAL A 89 1.91 6.71 3.06
N ILE A 90 2.22 5.68 2.30
CA ILE A 90 3.57 5.42 1.81
C ILE A 90 3.69 5.80 0.34
N ARG A 91 4.90 6.17 -0.06
CA ARG A 91 5.32 6.32 -1.44
C ARG A 91 6.12 5.09 -1.84
N VAL A 92 5.70 4.40 -2.89
CA VAL A 92 6.39 3.26 -3.48
C VAL A 92 7.02 3.72 -4.79
N ILE A 93 8.33 3.60 -4.90
CA ILE A 93 9.10 3.96 -6.08
C ILE A 93 9.20 2.76 -7.00
N LEU A 94 8.76 2.95 -8.23
CA LEU A 94 8.87 1.99 -9.31
C LEU A 94 9.72 2.60 -10.44
N ASN A 95 10.53 1.78 -11.12
CA ASN A 95 11.20 2.20 -12.34
C ASN A 95 10.24 2.20 -13.55
N GLU A 96 10.74 2.52 -14.73
CA GLU A 96 9.95 2.58 -15.97
C GLU A 96 9.38 1.20 -16.36
N ASP A 97 10.01 0.11 -15.94
CA ASP A 97 9.58 -1.27 -16.16
C ASP A 97 8.60 -1.77 -15.07
N GLY A 98 8.27 -0.93 -14.09
CA GLY A 98 7.36 -1.27 -12.98
C GLY A 98 8.04 -2.04 -11.84
N GLU A 99 9.37 -2.16 -11.84
CA GLU A 99 10.09 -2.87 -10.79
C GLU A 99 10.26 -1.99 -9.54
N PHE A 100 10.12 -2.61 -8.38
CA PHE A 100 10.26 -1.97 -7.08
C PHE A 100 11.69 -1.47 -6.83
N GLN A 101 11.82 -0.19 -6.48
CA GLN A 101 13.08 0.47 -6.17
C GLN A 101 13.20 0.89 -4.70
N GLY A 102 12.08 1.03 -4.00
CA GLY A 102 12.05 1.43 -2.59
C GLY A 102 10.69 1.91 -2.14
N SER A 103 10.51 2.02 -0.83
CA SER A 103 9.30 2.61 -0.24
C SER A 103 9.66 3.51 0.94
N TYR A 104 8.92 4.61 1.08
CA TYR A 104 9.14 5.64 2.10
C TYR A 104 7.82 6.10 2.68
N ASP A 105 7.84 6.53 3.94
CA ASP A 105 6.71 7.23 4.52
C ASP A 105 6.51 8.57 3.81
N PHE A 106 5.28 8.83 3.38
CA PHE A 106 4.91 10.06 2.69
C PHE A 106 4.06 10.99 3.57
N LEU A 107 2.98 10.46 4.12
CA LEU A 107 2.10 11.20 5.01
C LEU A 107 1.92 10.42 6.31
N THR A 108 2.34 11.02 7.42
CA THR A 108 2.31 10.44 8.77
C THR A 108 1.59 11.38 9.75
N GLY A 109 1.54 11.00 11.03
CA GLY A 109 0.89 11.81 12.06
C GLY A 109 -0.51 11.33 12.44
N PHE A 110 -0.96 10.20 11.91
CA PHE A 110 -2.26 9.59 12.24
C PHE A 110 -2.23 8.75 13.53
N LEU A 111 -1.05 8.58 14.14
CA LEU A 111 -0.87 7.97 15.47
C LEU A 111 -0.07 8.89 16.37
N ASP A 112 -0.46 8.95 17.65
CA ASP A 112 0.34 9.46 18.77
C ASP A 112 0.56 8.32 19.76
N GLY A 113 1.72 7.69 19.68
CA GLY A 113 1.97 6.41 20.36
C GLY A 113 1.01 5.31 19.89
N GLN A 114 0.08 4.91 20.74
CA GLN A 114 -0.98 3.94 20.40
C GLN A 114 -2.37 4.59 20.25
N LYS A 115 -2.45 5.93 20.37
CA LYS A 115 -3.69 6.66 20.17
C LYS A 115 -3.89 6.96 18.69
N VAL A 116 -5.03 6.54 18.14
CA VAL A 116 -5.41 6.84 16.76
C VAL A 116 -5.91 8.27 16.68
N LEU A 117 -5.29 9.07 15.82
CA LEU A 117 -5.70 10.45 15.51
C LEU A 117 -6.45 10.52 14.17
N GLY A 118 -6.20 9.57 13.27
CA GLY A 118 -6.83 9.47 11.97
C GLY A 118 -6.52 8.14 11.29
N ARG A 119 -7.21 7.86 10.19
CA ARG A 119 -7.03 6.64 9.39
C ARG A 119 -7.08 7.00 7.89
N PRO A 120 -5.93 7.13 7.21
CA PRO A 120 -5.93 7.44 5.79
C PRO A 120 -6.52 6.26 5.00
N ALA A 121 -7.46 6.55 4.10
CA ALA A 121 -8.19 5.51 3.38
C ALA A 121 -7.86 5.48 1.89
N VAL A 122 -7.99 6.59 1.17
CA VAL A 122 -7.78 6.64 -0.28
C VAL A 122 -6.97 7.88 -0.66
N PRO A 123 -5.81 7.73 -1.32
CA PRO A 123 -5.17 8.82 -2.05
C PRO A 123 -5.86 9.05 -3.39
N PHE A 124 -5.95 10.29 -3.83
CA PHE A 124 -6.53 10.68 -5.12
C PHE A 124 -5.84 11.91 -5.67
N MET A 125 -5.33 11.84 -6.89
CA MET A 125 -4.65 12.96 -7.55
C MET A 125 -5.66 13.91 -8.21
N LEU A 126 -5.53 15.21 -7.92
CA LEU A 126 -6.28 16.25 -8.58
C LEU A 126 -5.60 16.67 -9.90
N SER A 127 -6.37 17.35 -10.76
CA SER A 127 -5.88 17.83 -12.06
C SER A 127 -4.75 18.87 -11.95
N ASP A 128 -4.62 19.56 -10.80
CA ASP A 128 -3.52 20.48 -10.52
C ASP A 128 -2.25 19.76 -10.03
N GLY A 129 -2.27 18.44 -9.92
CA GLY A 129 -1.16 17.62 -9.44
C GLY A 129 -1.04 17.53 -7.91
N SER A 130 -1.95 18.16 -7.15
CA SER A 130 -2.04 17.95 -5.71
C SER A 130 -2.68 16.59 -5.39
N LEU A 131 -2.44 16.08 -4.19
CA LEU A 131 -2.98 14.80 -3.73
C LEU A 131 -4.03 15.06 -2.63
N LEU A 132 -5.22 14.46 -2.78
CA LEU A 132 -6.17 14.33 -1.69
C LEU A 132 -5.95 13.01 -0.97
N VAL A 133 -6.15 12.99 0.34
CA VAL A 133 -6.19 11.77 1.16
C VAL A 133 -7.43 11.82 2.04
N SER A 134 -8.32 10.87 1.87
CA SER A 134 -9.50 10.74 2.74
C SER A 134 -9.13 10.07 4.06
N ASP A 135 -9.82 10.48 5.12
CA ASP A 135 -9.70 9.96 6.49
C ASP A 135 -11.11 9.72 7.03
N ASP A 136 -11.52 8.46 7.09
CA ASP A 136 -12.87 8.05 7.53
C ASP A 136 -13.01 7.99 9.06
N HIS A 137 -11.90 8.02 9.80
CA HIS A 137 -11.92 8.10 11.26
C HIS A 137 -12.17 9.53 11.75
N SER A 138 -11.50 10.51 11.12
CA SER A 138 -11.60 11.92 11.52
C SER A 138 -12.65 12.70 10.71
N ASN A 139 -13.28 12.07 9.70
CA ASN A 139 -14.21 12.69 8.76
C ASN A 139 -13.58 13.90 8.03
N LEU A 140 -12.34 13.74 7.59
CA LEU A 140 -11.55 14.78 6.91
C LEU A 140 -11.09 14.31 5.53
N ILE A 141 -10.78 15.30 4.69
CA ILE A 141 -10.02 15.11 3.45
C ILE A 141 -8.85 16.08 3.51
N TYR A 142 -7.64 15.53 3.50
CA TYR A 142 -6.41 16.32 3.47
C TYR A 142 -6.04 16.63 2.03
N LYS A 143 -5.64 17.86 1.76
CA LYS A 143 -5.00 18.24 0.49
C LYS A 143 -3.52 18.43 0.71
N ILE A 144 -2.70 17.71 -0.04
CA ILE A 144 -1.24 17.80 -0.03
C ILE A 144 -0.82 18.48 -1.32
N SER A 145 -0.09 19.56 -1.21
CA SER A 145 0.47 20.33 -2.33
C SER A 145 1.93 20.63 -2.07
N SER A 146 2.72 20.73 -3.15
CA SER A 146 4.09 21.24 -3.09
C SER A 146 4.06 22.74 -3.32
N GLU A 147 4.73 23.50 -2.46
CA GLU A 147 5.04 24.90 -2.73
C GLU A 147 6.23 24.93 -3.70
N SER A 148 6.07 25.63 -4.80
CA SER A 148 7.11 25.89 -5.81
C SER A 148 8.11 26.94 -5.38
#